data_96d67a17ea8f3d315836dd4dcc06a2af
#
_entry.id   96d67a17ea8f3d315836dd4dcc06a2af
#
_cell.length_a   1.000
_cell.length_b   1.000
_cell.length_c   1.000
_cell.angle_alpha   90.00
_cell.angle_beta   90.00
_cell.angle_gamma   90.00
#
_symmetry.space_group_name_H-M   'P 1'
#
loop_
_entity.id
_entity.type
_entity.pdbx_description
1 polymer ?
#
loop_
_entity_poly.entity_id
_entity_poly.type
_entity_poly.pdbx_seq_one_letter_code
_entity_poly.pdbx_strand_id
1 'polypeptide(L)'
;LNALGILSSGQLIEASRKDLVSNFVGDTPKVVNKKFDEAMGGVLFIDEAYSLMTSENDKAGQEAVNEIITCSENLRGKVVVILAGYTKEMGEFMQSNSGLASRFDKIVNFPDYTGEQLADIFRSMVKHSEDGYTLSDDAEEHINTFFDRMYQSRVRNFGNAREVRTAFNNAVKAHTARISVERAAGTLQPGTEKIITWADIDGDESKKVQSVDDVLASLDDIIGMDSVKDQLMAIAKKVRNDRRRAELGLSKASLTNLHIAITGNPGTGKTMVAK
;
A
#
# COMPACT_ATOMS: atom_id res chain seq x y z
N LEU A 1 -19.88 -17.63 7.69
CA LEU A 1 -19.92 -19.10 7.55
C LEU A 1 -20.51 -19.76 8.79
N ASN A 2 -20.07 -19.38 10.00
CA ASN A 2 -20.68 -19.87 11.24
C ASN A 2 -22.15 -19.44 11.36
N ALA A 3 -22.47 -18.16 11.15
CA ALA A 3 -23.86 -17.67 11.17
C ALA A 3 -24.79 -18.33 10.13
N LEU A 4 -24.22 -18.93 9.08
CA LEU A 4 -24.94 -19.73 8.08
C LEU A 4 -25.01 -21.22 8.45
N GLY A 5 -24.49 -21.63 9.61
CA GLY A 5 -24.45 -23.03 10.04
C GLY A 5 -23.51 -23.95 9.25
N ILE A 6 -22.63 -23.39 8.43
CA ILE A 6 -21.66 -24.12 7.61
C ILE A 6 -20.49 -24.63 8.47
N LEU A 7 -20.05 -23.80 9.43
CA LEU A 7 -18.99 -24.13 10.37
C LEU A 7 -19.53 -24.16 11.80
N SER A 8 -19.00 -25.05 12.61
CA SER A 8 -19.41 -25.23 14.01
C SER A 8 -18.90 -24.12 14.93
N SER A 9 -17.84 -23.42 14.50
CA SER A 9 -17.18 -22.35 15.25
C SER A 9 -16.98 -21.13 14.36
N GLY A 10 -16.87 -19.94 14.97
CA GLY A 10 -16.62 -18.67 14.28
C GLY A 10 -15.16 -18.24 14.28
N GLN A 11 -14.25 -19.08 14.74
CA GLN A 11 -12.84 -18.73 14.86
C GLN A 11 -12.17 -18.55 13.51
N LEU A 12 -11.30 -17.56 13.44
CA LEU A 12 -10.42 -17.27 12.32
C LEU A 12 -8.98 -17.43 12.80
N ILE A 13 -8.26 -18.36 12.21
CA ILE A 13 -6.83 -18.54 12.46
C ILE A 13 -6.08 -17.96 11.28
N GLU A 14 -5.31 -16.91 11.52
CA GLU A 14 -4.43 -16.30 10.52
C GLU A 14 -3.08 -16.98 10.52
N ALA A 15 -2.54 -17.25 9.34
CA ALA A 15 -1.24 -17.85 9.14
C ALA A 15 -0.52 -17.22 7.93
N SER A 16 0.79 -17.30 7.95
CA SER A 16 1.67 -16.92 6.86
C SER A 16 2.74 -17.99 6.68
N ARG A 17 3.66 -17.81 5.72
CA ARG A 17 4.76 -18.77 5.54
C ARG A 17 5.49 -19.12 6.84
N LYS A 18 5.79 -18.14 7.69
CA LYS A 18 6.53 -18.35 8.95
C LYS A 18 5.81 -19.27 9.94
N ASP A 19 4.47 -19.35 9.81
CA ASP A 19 3.61 -20.15 10.70
C ASP A 19 3.34 -21.56 10.16
N LEU A 20 3.68 -21.82 8.88
CA LEU A 20 3.37 -23.04 8.16
C LEU A 20 4.59 -23.80 7.65
N VAL A 21 5.76 -23.15 7.54
CA VAL A 21 6.98 -23.76 7.05
C VAL A 21 7.99 -23.86 8.18
N SER A 22 8.46 -25.09 8.47
CA SER A 22 9.47 -25.32 9.49
C SER A 22 10.89 -25.03 8.95
N ASN A 23 11.75 -24.59 9.84
CA ASN A 23 13.20 -24.51 9.57
C ASN A 23 13.91 -25.86 9.64
N PHE A 24 13.23 -26.89 10.14
CA PHE A 24 13.78 -28.26 10.26
C PHE A 24 13.22 -29.14 9.16
N VAL A 25 14.08 -29.90 8.51
CA VAL A 25 13.71 -30.81 7.43
C VAL A 25 12.72 -31.88 7.94
N GLY A 26 11.60 -32.03 7.24
CA GLY A 26 10.58 -33.02 7.54
C GLY A 26 9.60 -32.65 8.67
N ASP A 27 9.74 -31.49 9.30
CA ASP A 27 8.79 -31.03 10.35
C ASP A 27 7.67 -30.15 9.82
N THR A 28 7.78 -29.65 8.59
CA THR A 28 6.76 -28.80 7.96
C THR A 28 5.35 -29.41 8.00
N PRO A 29 5.12 -30.70 7.65
CA PRO A 29 3.79 -31.30 7.75
C PRO A 29 3.19 -31.23 9.16
N LYS A 30 4.00 -31.43 10.21
CA LYS A 30 3.52 -31.34 11.60
C LYS A 30 3.06 -29.93 11.97
N VAL A 31 3.81 -28.90 11.48
CA VAL A 31 3.46 -27.50 11.72
C VAL A 31 2.15 -27.15 11.01
N VAL A 32 1.98 -27.58 9.77
CA VAL A 32 0.74 -27.39 9.02
C VAL A 32 -0.44 -28.06 9.72
N ASN A 33 -0.30 -29.35 10.09
CA ASN A 33 -1.37 -30.10 10.80
C ASN A 33 -1.78 -29.39 12.09
N LYS A 34 -0.82 -28.90 12.88
CA LYS A 34 -1.11 -28.14 14.09
C LYS A 34 -1.97 -26.90 13.80
N LYS A 35 -1.70 -26.16 12.70
CA LYS A 35 -2.50 -25.00 12.32
C LYS A 35 -3.91 -25.37 11.88
N PHE A 36 -4.08 -26.51 11.23
CA PHE A 36 -5.41 -27.06 10.92
C PHE A 36 -6.17 -27.47 12.17
N ASP A 37 -5.49 -28.07 13.17
CA ASP A 37 -6.10 -28.41 14.46
C ASP A 37 -6.56 -27.15 15.21
N GLU A 38 -5.74 -26.08 15.20
CA GLU A 38 -6.10 -24.78 15.78
C GLU A 38 -7.33 -24.17 15.07
N ALA A 39 -7.49 -24.39 13.77
CA ALA A 39 -8.60 -23.90 12.96
C ALA A 39 -9.84 -24.80 12.96
N MET A 40 -9.83 -25.91 13.69
CA MET A 40 -10.91 -26.92 13.65
C MET A 40 -12.27 -26.30 13.97
N GLY A 41 -13.23 -26.52 13.08
CA GLY A 41 -14.58 -25.94 13.16
C GLY A 41 -14.70 -24.50 12.65
N GLY A 42 -13.60 -23.88 12.25
CA GLY A 42 -13.50 -22.49 11.83
C GLY A 42 -12.81 -22.31 10.48
N VAL A 43 -12.08 -21.20 10.34
CA VAL A 43 -11.39 -20.79 9.11
C VAL A 43 -9.89 -20.70 9.35
N LEU A 44 -9.10 -21.28 8.45
CA LEU A 44 -7.67 -21.03 8.32
C LEU A 44 -7.46 -20.03 7.17
N PHE A 45 -7.03 -18.83 7.50
CA PHE A 45 -6.72 -17.77 6.54
C PHE A 45 -5.21 -17.68 6.35
N ILE A 46 -4.76 -17.91 5.11
CA ILE A 46 -3.33 -17.88 4.76
C ILE A 46 -3.09 -16.63 3.93
N ASP A 47 -2.45 -15.63 4.56
CA ASP A 47 -2.11 -14.38 3.89
C ASP A 47 -0.82 -14.53 3.10
N GLU A 48 -0.76 -13.84 1.94
CA GLU A 48 0.35 -13.93 0.97
C GLU A 48 0.72 -15.40 0.67
N ALA A 49 -0.29 -16.24 0.40
CA ALA A 49 -0.12 -17.68 0.24
C ALA A 49 0.92 -18.06 -0.83
N TYR A 50 1.13 -17.24 -1.85
CA TYR A 50 2.21 -17.42 -2.82
C TYR A 50 3.61 -17.42 -2.18
N SER A 51 3.77 -16.78 -1.02
CA SER A 51 5.03 -16.78 -0.28
C SER A 51 5.41 -18.14 0.29
N LEU A 52 4.46 -19.09 0.37
CA LEU A 52 4.75 -20.47 0.78
C LEU A 52 5.81 -21.12 -0.11
N MET A 53 5.88 -20.71 -1.38
CA MET A 53 6.87 -21.18 -2.34
C MET A 53 7.75 -20.00 -2.80
N THR A 54 8.98 -19.93 -2.34
CA THR A 54 9.94 -18.87 -2.72
C THR A 54 10.68 -19.16 -4.02
N SER A 55 10.77 -20.42 -4.42
CA SER A 55 11.37 -20.89 -5.66
C SER A 55 10.88 -22.30 -6.01
N GLU A 56 11.13 -22.75 -7.24
CA GLU A 56 10.82 -24.14 -7.67
C GLU A 56 11.56 -25.20 -6.84
N ASN A 57 12.70 -24.86 -6.27
CA ASN A 57 13.53 -25.75 -5.44
C ASN A 57 13.24 -25.65 -3.94
N ASP A 58 12.22 -24.92 -3.54
CA ASP A 58 11.82 -24.75 -2.13
C ASP A 58 11.08 -26.00 -1.61
N LYS A 59 11.84 -27.00 -1.21
CA LYS A 59 11.29 -28.28 -0.73
C LYS A 59 10.37 -28.11 0.47
N ALA A 60 10.72 -27.26 1.44
CA ALA A 60 9.90 -27.05 2.63
C ALA A 60 8.58 -26.34 2.28
N GLY A 61 8.62 -25.38 1.34
CA GLY A 61 7.42 -24.77 0.81
C GLY A 61 6.53 -25.76 0.05
N GLN A 62 7.11 -26.64 -0.77
CA GLN A 62 6.39 -27.72 -1.45
C GLN A 62 5.73 -28.68 -0.45
N GLU A 63 6.44 -29.08 0.62
CA GLU A 63 5.88 -29.90 1.69
C GLU A 63 4.68 -29.20 2.36
N ALA A 64 4.79 -27.90 2.66
CA ALA A 64 3.68 -27.14 3.23
C ALA A 64 2.46 -27.11 2.31
N VAL A 65 2.65 -26.81 1.03
CA VAL A 65 1.57 -26.76 0.02
C VAL A 65 0.89 -28.14 -0.11
N ASN A 66 1.68 -29.21 -0.23
CA ASN A 66 1.14 -30.56 -0.33
C ASN A 66 0.33 -30.97 0.91
N GLU A 67 0.81 -30.60 2.10
CA GLU A 67 0.11 -30.90 3.34
C GLU A 67 -1.18 -30.07 3.48
N ILE A 68 -1.17 -28.79 3.09
CA ILE A 68 -2.37 -27.94 3.04
C ILE A 68 -3.42 -28.57 2.10
N ILE A 69 -3.02 -29.05 0.92
CA ILE A 69 -3.89 -29.74 -0.02
C ILE A 69 -4.50 -30.98 0.63
N THR A 70 -3.69 -31.80 1.30
CA THR A 70 -4.11 -33.03 1.96
C THR A 70 -5.08 -32.74 3.10
N CYS A 71 -4.75 -31.81 3.99
CA CYS A 71 -5.59 -31.43 5.11
C CYS A 71 -6.91 -30.79 4.66
N SER A 72 -6.90 -29.96 3.62
CA SER A 72 -8.11 -29.33 3.09
C SER A 72 -9.11 -30.35 2.55
N GLU A 73 -8.64 -31.49 2.02
CA GLU A 73 -9.49 -32.59 1.58
C GLU A 73 -9.99 -33.42 2.77
N ASN A 74 -9.08 -33.83 3.66
CA ASN A 74 -9.40 -34.69 4.80
C ASN A 74 -10.34 -34.03 5.82
N LEU A 75 -10.26 -32.72 5.95
CA LEU A 75 -11.03 -31.91 6.89
C LEU A 75 -12.15 -31.12 6.22
N ARG A 76 -12.56 -31.53 5.03
CA ARG A 76 -13.67 -30.91 4.29
C ARG A 76 -14.92 -30.80 5.15
N GLY A 77 -15.52 -29.60 5.21
CA GLY A 77 -16.70 -29.34 6.07
C GLY A 77 -16.38 -29.13 7.56
N LYS A 78 -15.14 -29.33 7.99
CA LYS A 78 -14.69 -29.07 9.36
C LYS A 78 -13.83 -27.81 9.46
N VAL A 79 -13.03 -27.55 8.43
CA VAL A 79 -12.19 -26.35 8.30
C VAL A 79 -12.39 -25.77 6.90
N VAL A 80 -12.54 -24.45 6.81
CA VAL A 80 -12.50 -23.73 5.54
C VAL A 80 -11.13 -23.06 5.43
N VAL A 81 -10.44 -23.31 4.32
CA VAL A 81 -9.15 -22.65 4.03
C VAL A 81 -9.39 -21.51 3.05
N ILE A 82 -8.83 -20.34 3.36
CA ILE A 82 -8.84 -19.16 2.49
C ILE A 82 -7.40 -18.80 2.19
N LEU A 83 -7.04 -18.78 0.90
CA LEU A 83 -5.74 -18.33 0.42
C LEU A 83 -5.88 -16.90 -0.11
N ALA A 84 -5.11 -15.97 0.42
CA ALA A 84 -5.13 -14.57 0.01
C ALA A 84 -3.77 -14.15 -0.56
N GLY A 85 -3.77 -13.18 -1.46
CA GLY A 85 -2.56 -12.61 -2.03
C GLY A 85 -2.83 -11.77 -3.27
N TYR A 86 -1.79 -11.21 -3.86
CA TYR A 86 -1.89 -10.39 -5.06
C TYR A 86 -2.29 -11.24 -6.29
N THR A 87 -3.13 -10.68 -7.13
CA THR A 87 -3.77 -11.40 -8.25
C THR A 87 -2.79 -12.13 -9.16
N LYS A 88 -1.69 -11.47 -9.54
CA LYS A 88 -0.69 -12.08 -10.45
C LYS A 88 0.05 -13.21 -9.75
N GLU A 89 0.57 -12.95 -8.57
CA GLU A 89 1.37 -13.89 -7.77
C GLU A 89 0.52 -15.11 -7.35
N MET A 90 -0.75 -14.89 -7.00
CA MET A 90 -1.69 -15.99 -6.74
C MET A 90 -2.00 -16.80 -7.99
N GLY A 91 -2.10 -16.17 -9.17
CA GLY A 91 -2.27 -16.89 -10.44
C GLY A 91 -1.12 -17.85 -10.75
N GLU A 92 0.11 -17.39 -10.56
CA GLU A 92 1.33 -18.20 -10.71
C GLU A 92 1.39 -19.32 -9.66
N PHE A 93 1.07 -19.01 -8.40
CA PHE A 93 1.02 -19.96 -7.30
C PHE A 93 -0.01 -21.07 -7.53
N MET A 94 -1.23 -20.72 -7.94
CA MET A 94 -2.28 -21.69 -8.24
C MET A 94 -1.92 -22.63 -9.39
N GLN A 95 -1.15 -22.16 -10.38
CA GLN A 95 -0.67 -22.95 -11.51
C GLN A 95 0.53 -23.85 -11.17
N SER A 96 1.27 -23.53 -10.10
CA SER A 96 2.45 -24.29 -9.68
C SER A 96 2.13 -25.72 -9.21
N ASN A 97 0.87 -25.98 -8.81
CA ASN A 97 0.44 -27.29 -8.33
C ASN A 97 -1.02 -27.56 -8.75
N SER A 98 -1.25 -28.61 -9.53
CA SER A 98 -2.59 -29.01 -10.01
C SER A 98 -3.56 -29.34 -8.87
N GLY A 99 -3.04 -29.77 -7.72
CA GLY A 99 -3.82 -30.04 -6.52
C GLY A 99 -4.43 -28.75 -5.92
N LEU A 100 -3.71 -27.61 -5.99
CA LEU A 100 -4.25 -26.31 -5.58
C LEU A 100 -5.44 -25.93 -6.47
N ALA A 101 -5.23 -25.89 -7.78
CA ALA A 101 -6.27 -25.48 -8.72
C ALA A 101 -7.55 -26.32 -8.63
N SER A 102 -7.44 -27.62 -8.33
CA SER A 102 -8.59 -28.51 -8.22
C SER A 102 -9.38 -28.37 -6.91
N ARG A 103 -8.76 -27.87 -5.85
CA ARG A 103 -9.38 -27.75 -4.52
C ARG A 103 -9.82 -26.34 -4.18
N PHE A 104 -9.11 -25.34 -4.71
CA PHE A 104 -9.41 -23.93 -4.53
C PHE A 104 -10.03 -23.33 -5.80
N ASP A 105 -11.16 -23.90 -6.25
CA ASP A 105 -11.89 -23.54 -7.46
C ASP A 105 -12.68 -22.23 -7.34
N LYS A 106 -12.92 -21.75 -6.13
CA LYS A 106 -13.64 -20.51 -5.86
C LYS A 106 -12.67 -19.33 -5.74
N ILE A 107 -12.66 -18.49 -6.75
CA ILE A 107 -11.83 -17.29 -6.78
C ILE A 107 -12.73 -16.07 -6.56
N VAL A 108 -12.40 -15.30 -5.53
CA VAL A 108 -13.05 -14.01 -5.24
C VAL A 108 -12.03 -12.91 -5.54
N ASN A 109 -12.32 -12.10 -6.54
CA ASN A 109 -11.46 -10.98 -6.90
C ASN A 109 -11.91 -9.71 -6.17
N PHE A 110 -10.95 -9.02 -5.56
CA PHE A 110 -11.12 -7.71 -4.93
C PHE A 110 -10.51 -6.66 -5.86
N PRO A 111 -11.34 -5.92 -6.63
CA PRO A 111 -10.83 -4.83 -7.46
C PRO A 111 -10.34 -3.67 -6.60
N ASP A 112 -9.50 -2.81 -7.19
CA ASP A 112 -9.16 -1.54 -6.55
C ASP A 112 -10.42 -0.71 -6.30
N TYR A 113 -10.43 0.04 -5.20
CA TYR A 113 -11.45 1.04 -4.94
C TYR A 113 -11.35 2.18 -5.95
N THR A 114 -12.50 2.73 -6.34
CA THR A 114 -12.55 3.99 -7.13
C THR A 114 -12.17 5.19 -6.27
N GLY A 115 -11.84 6.33 -6.88
CA GLY A 115 -11.57 7.57 -6.16
C GLY A 115 -12.70 7.97 -5.21
N GLU A 116 -13.96 7.86 -5.64
CA GLU A 116 -15.15 8.10 -4.82
C GLU A 116 -15.19 7.17 -3.59
N GLN A 117 -14.96 5.87 -3.79
CA GLN A 117 -14.94 4.90 -2.69
C GLN A 117 -13.77 5.16 -1.71
N LEU A 118 -12.62 5.61 -2.20
CA LEU A 118 -11.50 6.01 -1.33
C LEU A 118 -11.86 7.24 -0.49
N ALA A 119 -12.56 8.22 -1.07
CA ALA A 119 -13.07 9.37 -0.34
C ALA A 119 -14.08 8.97 0.74
N ASP A 120 -14.99 8.04 0.44
CA ASP A 120 -15.96 7.52 1.41
C ASP A 120 -15.28 6.75 2.55
N ILE A 121 -14.23 6.00 2.26
CA ILE A 121 -13.40 5.34 3.29
C ILE A 121 -12.76 6.39 4.20
N PHE A 122 -12.24 7.49 3.65
CA PHE A 122 -11.67 8.58 4.43
C PHE A 122 -12.71 9.23 5.33
N ARG A 123 -13.88 9.59 4.80
CA ARG A 123 -15.02 10.12 5.58
C ARG A 123 -15.41 9.17 6.71
N SER A 124 -15.46 7.88 6.41
CA SER A 124 -15.75 6.85 7.40
C SER A 124 -14.71 6.82 8.52
N MET A 125 -13.41 6.95 8.20
CA MET A 125 -12.34 7.02 9.19
C MET A 125 -12.47 8.27 10.07
N VAL A 126 -12.78 9.41 9.50
CA VAL A 126 -13.01 10.66 10.24
C VAL A 126 -14.20 10.49 11.19
N LYS A 127 -15.35 10.01 10.67
CA LYS A 127 -16.58 9.82 11.44
C LYS A 127 -16.44 8.85 12.61
N HIS A 128 -15.66 7.77 12.45
CA HIS A 128 -15.49 6.74 13.46
C HIS A 128 -14.18 6.90 14.26
N SER A 129 -13.53 8.06 14.14
CA SER A 129 -12.36 8.37 14.97
C SER A 129 -12.76 8.51 16.44
N GLU A 130 -11.98 7.93 17.34
CA GLU A 130 -12.21 8.03 18.79
C GLU A 130 -12.17 9.48 19.28
N ASP A 131 -11.41 10.33 18.62
CA ASP A 131 -11.26 11.75 18.93
C ASP A 131 -12.46 12.60 18.47
N GLY A 132 -13.37 12.05 17.66
CA GLY A 132 -14.58 12.71 17.17
C GLY A 132 -14.30 13.86 16.20
N TYR A 133 -13.38 13.65 15.27
CA TYR A 133 -13.10 14.61 14.19
C TYR A 133 -14.28 14.79 13.24
N THR A 134 -14.33 15.96 12.63
CA THR A 134 -15.24 16.30 11.53
C THR A 134 -14.44 16.97 10.41
N LEU A 135 -14.97 16.96 9.19
CA LEU A 135 -14.41 17.71 8.06
C LEU A 135 -14.99 19.10 7.99
N SER A 136 -14.20 20.09 7.56
CA SER A 136 -14.73 21.39 7.14
C SER A 136 -15.46 21.29 5.80
N ASP A 137 -16.34 22.26 5.49
CA ASP A 137 -17.05 22.33 4.21
C ASP A 137 -16.08 22.34 3.01
N ASP A 138 -14.98 23.08 3.13
CA ASP A 138 -13.90 23.14 2.14
C ASP A 138 -13.23 21.76 1.93
N ALA A 139 -12.98 21.02 3.01
CA ALA A 139 -12.44 19.67 2.91
C ALA A 139 -13.44 18.71 2.21
N GLU A 140 -14.73 18.80 2.55
CA GLU A 140 -15.77 18.00 1.89
C GLU A 140 -15.90 18.28 0.38
N GLU A 141 -15.75 19.53 -0.03
CA GLU A 141 -15.79 19.92 -1.44
C GLU A 141 -14.65 19.32 -2.24
N HIS A 142 -13.43 19.27 -1.68
CA HIS A 142 -12.22 18.89 -2.41
C HIS A 142 -11.82 17.41 -2.27
N ILE A 143 -12.35 16.69 -1.27
CA ILE A 143 -11.91 15.34 -0.93
C ILE A 143 -12.06 14.34 -2.09
N ASN A 144 -13.14 14.42 -2.86
CA ASN A 144 -13.38 13.54 -3.99
C ASN A 144 -12.31 13.75 -5.08
N THR A 145 -12.02 15.01 -5.41
CA THR A 145 -10.99 15.36 -6.40
C THR A 145 -9.60 14.91 -5.97
N PHE A 146 -9.30 14.96 -4.67
CA PHE A 146 -8.04 14.48 -4.11
C PHE A 146 -7.87 12.98 -4.32
N PHE A 147 -8.87 12.18 -3.95
CA PHE A 147 -8.80 10.74 -4.09
C PHE A 147 -8.96 10.27 -5.55
N ASP A 148 -9.66 11.01 -6.40
CA ASP A 148 -9.69 10.75 -7.83
C ASP A 148 -8.30 10.94 -8.45
N ARG A 149 -7.58 12.00 -8.10
CA ARG A 149 -6.18 12.20 -8.53
C ARG A 149 -5.28 11.06 -8.05
N MET A 150 -5.41 10.65 -6.80
CA MET A 150 -4.66 9.52 -6.23
C MET A 150 -4.95 8.22 -7.00
N TYR A 151 -6.21 7.94 -7.31
CA TYR A 151 -6.63 6.79 -8.10
C TYR A 151 -6.09 6.82 -9.53
N GLN A 152 -6.12 7.98 -10.20
CA GLN A 152 -5.61 8.12 -11.57
C GLN A 152 -4.09 7.99 -11.65
N SER A 153 -3.37 8.43 -10.63
CA SER A 153 -1.91 8.36 -10.55
C SER A 153 -1.38 7.04 -9.95
N ARG A 154 -2.28 6.09 -9.62
CA ARG A 154 -1.89 4.85 -8.96
C ARG A 154 -0.90 4.02 -9.77
N VAL A 155 0.05 3.45 -9.07
CA VAL A 155 1.02 2.50 -9.62
C VAL A 155 0.58 1.06 -9.34
N ARG A 156 1.27 0.11 -9.97
CA ARG A 156 1.10 -1.31 -9.64
C ARG A 156 1.28 -1.52 -8.12
N ASN A 157 0.42 -2.34 -7.52
CA ASN A 157 0.35 -2.58 -6.07
C ASN A 157 -0.09 -1.34 -5.26
N PHE A 158 -1.02 -0.57 -5.82
CA PHE A 158 -1.65 0.53 -5.11
C PHE A 158 -2.25 0.06 -3.77
N GLY A 159 -1.95 0.78 -2.69
CA GLY A 159 -2.30 0.37 -1.33
C GLY A 159 -3.78 0.54 -0.95
N ASN A 160 -4.60 1.12 -1.84
CA ASN A 160 -6.05 1.30 -1.62
C ASN A 160 -6.37 1.92 -0.24
N ALA A 161 -7.11 1.22 0.61
CA ALA A 161 -7.46 1.70 1.95
C ALA A 161 -6.25 1.95 2.86
N ARG A 162 -5.08 1.38 2.59
CA ARG A 162 -3.83 1.70 3.31
C ARG A 162 -3.36 3.11 2.98
N GLU A 163 -3.46 3.52 1.70
CA GLU A 163 -3.16 4.90 1.29
C GLU A 163 -4.11 5.90 1.95
N VAL A 164 -5.41 5.56 1.99
CA VAL A 164 -6.42 6.38 2.69
C VAL A 164 -6.09 6.52 4.17
N ARG A 165 -5.70 5.43 4.83
CA ARG A 165 -5.28 5.46 6.24
C ARG A 165 -4.04 6.33 6.45
N THR A 166 -3.09 6.27 5.53
CA THR A 166 -1.89 7.11 5.56
C THR A 166 -2.27 8.58 5.41
N ALA A 167 -3.16 8.90 4.46
CA ALA A 167 -3.69 10.25 4.27
C ALA A 167 -4.41 10.76 5.53
N PHE A 168 -5.28 9.94 6.14
CA PHE A 168 -5.97 10.28 7.38
C PHE A 168 -4.98 10.56 8.52
N ASN A 169 -4.00 9.68 8.74
CA ASN A 169 -3.00 9.87 9.79
C ASN A 169 -2.17 11.15 9.57
N ASN A 170 -1.87 11.47 8.32
CA ASN A 170 -1.14 12.70 7.98
C ASN A 170 -2.01 13.94 8.23
N ALA A 171 -3.29 13.89 7.85
CA ALA A 171 -4.26 14.96 8.12
C ALA A 171 -4.41 15.22 9.63
N VAL A 172 -4.51 14.16 10.45
CA VAL A 172 -4.58 14.29 11.92
C VAL A 172 -3.31 14.92 12.49
N LYS A 173 -2.12 14.55 11.99
CA LYS A 173 -0.85 15.16 12.40
C LYS A 173 -0.80 16.64 12.03
N ALA A 174 -1.17 17.01 10.81
CA ALA A 174 -1.20 18.39 10.35
C ALA A 174 -2.20 19.23 11.17
N HIS A 175 -3.41 18.71 11.35
CA HIS A 175 -4.43 19.29 12.22
C HIS A 175 -3.89 19.56 13.64
N THR A 176 -3.28 18.56 14.26
CA THR A 176 -2.72 18.70 15.64
C THR A 176 -1.66 19.80 15.70
N ALA A 177 -0.79 19.86 14.68
CA ALA A 177 0.23 20.91 14.59
C ALA A 177 -0.41 22.30 14.43
N ARG A 178 -1.40 22.44 13.53
CA ARG A 178 -2.12 23.70 13.31
C ARG A 178 -2.82 24.17 14.58
N ILE A 179 -3.60 23.31 15.22
CA ILE A 179 -4.32 23.65 16.48
C ILE A 179 -3.34 24.07 17.58
N SER A 180 -2.17 23.45 17.66
CA SER A 180 -1.15 23.81 18.65
C SER A 180 -0.61 25.22 18.41
N VAL A 181 -0.37 25.59 17.15
CA VAL A 181 0.11 26.93 16.74
C VAL A 181 -0.99 27.98 17.00
N GLU A 182 -2.23 27.73 16.56
CA GLU A 182 -3.36 28.64 16.74
C GLU A 182 -3.65 28.90 18.24
N ARG A 183 -3.56 27.84 19.06
CA ARG A 183 -3.72 27.96 20.52
C ARG A 183 -2.61 28.80 21.15
N ALA A 184 -1.36 28.59 20.76
CA ALA A 184 -0.22 29.35 21.25
C ALA A 184 -0.30 30.83 20.83
N ALA A 185 -0.82 31.12 19.65
CA ALA A 185 -1.03 32.46 19.13
C ALA A 185 -2.32 33.13 19.66
N GLY A 186 -3.20 32.41 20.36
CA GLY A 186 -4.49 32.91 20.82
C GLY A 186 -5.51 33.16 19.69
N THR A 187 -5.32 32.53 18.53
CA THR A 187 -6.16 32.69 17.32
C THR A 187 -7.15 31.55 17.15
N LEU A 188 -7.06 30.49 17.97
CA LEU A 188 -7.95 29.34 17.88
C LEU A 188 -9.41 29.75 18.12
N GLN A 189 -10.27 29.45 17.16
CA GLN A 189 -11.70 29.71 17.25
C GLN A 189 -12.38 28.62 18.11
N PRO A 190 -13.26 28.98 19.06
CA PRO A 190 -14.01 28.00 19.85
C PRO A 190 -14.83 27.08 18.94
N GLY A 191 -14.75 25.77 19.17
CA GLY A 191 -15.52 24.75 18.43
C GLY A 191 -14.82 24.25 17.16
N THR A 192 -13.64 24.76 16.81
CA THR A 192 -12.88 24.29 15.63
C THR A 192 -11.79 23.26 15.99
N GLU A 193 -11.66 22.91 17.27
CA GLU A 193 -10.59 22.05 17.79
C GLU A 193 -10.57 20.63 17.22
N LYS A 194 -11.68 20.21 16.61
CA LYS A 194 -11.85 18.89 16.05
C LYS A 194 -12.15 18.90 14.53
N ILE A 195 -12.04 20.06 13.91
CA ILE A 195 -12.33 20.23 12.48
C ILE A 195 -11.04 20.06 11.69
N ILE A 196 -10.97 18.99 10.90
CA ILE A 196 -9.92 18.78 9.90
C ILE A 196 -10.26 19.63 8.68
N THR A 197 -9.39 20.54 8.32
CA THR A 197 -9.55 21.44 7.16
C THR A 197 -8.90 20.85 5.92
N TRP A 198 -9.21 21.42 4.76
CA TRP A 198 -8.56 21.05 3.51
C TRP A 198 -7.03 21.18 3.58
N ALA A 199 -6.54 22.24 4.17
CA ALA A 199 -5.11 22.46 4.38
C ALA A 199 -4.43 21.34 5.21
N ASP A 200 -5.15 20.69 6.13
CA ASP A 200 -4.64 19.56 6.89
C ASP A 200 -4.53 18.29 6.03
N ILE A 201 -5.35 18.16 4.96
CA ILE A 201 -5.40 16.99 4.08
C ILE A 201 -4.42 17.11 2.92
N ASP A 202 -4.49 18.20 2.16
CA ASP A 202 -3.67 18.44 0.96
C ASP A 202 -2.25 18.94 1.32
N GLY A 203 -2.06 19.26 2.60
CA GLY A 203 -0.87 19.94 3.07
C GLY A 203 -0.95 21.44 2.83
N ASP A 204 -0.15 22.18 3.58
CA ASP A 204 -0.01 23.62 3.40
C ASP A 204 0.33 23.94 1.92
N GLU A 205 -0.45 24.78 1.26
CA GLU A 205 -0.15 25.22 -0.11
C GLU A 205 1.28 25.82 -0.25
N SER A 206 1.89 26.22 0.87
CA SER A 206 3.29 26.61 0.94
C SER A 206 4.27 25.42 0.81
N LYS A 207 3.79 24.17 0.98
CA LYS A 207 4.49 22.91 0.66
C LYS A 207 3.97 22.29 -0.64
N LYS A 208 3.27 23.04 -1.47
CA LYS A 208 3.06 22.65 -2.87
C LYS A 208 4.39 22.16 -3.37
N VAL A 209 4.38 20.92 -3.89
CA VAL A 209 5.46 20.36 -4.70
C VAL A 209 6.22 21.55 -5.29
N GLN A 210 7.41 21.82 -4.74
CA GLN A 210 8.28 22.87 -5.27
C GLN A 210 8.17 22.71 -6.77
N SER A 211 7.74 23.72 -7.47
CA SER A 211 7.63 23.62 -8.92
C SER A 211 9.00 23.15 -9.40
N VAL A 212 9.07 22.42 -10.50
CA VAL A 212 10.38 22.01 -11.03
C VAL A 212 11.31 23.24 -11.11
N ASP A 213 10.72 24.41 -11.33
CA ASP A 213 11.44 25.69 -11.37
C ASP A 213 11.90 26.14 -9.96
N ASP A 214 11.15 25.87 -8.87
CA ASP A 214 11.58 26.17 -7.49
C ASP A 214 12.70 25.21 -7.03
N VAL A 215 12.59 23.92 -7.40
CA VAL A 215 13.66 22.94 -7.13
C VAL A 215 14.92 23.29 -7.92
N LEU A 216 14.78 23.72 -9.17
CA LEU A 216 15.92 24.17 -9.98
C LEU A 216 16.52 25.46 -9.44
N ALA A 217 15.73 26.39 -8.92
CA ALA A 217 16.21 27.60 -8.25
C ALA A 217 17.02 27.27 -6.99
N SER A 218 16.60 26.23 -6.22
CA SER A 218 17.37 25.80 -5.03
C SER A 218 18.76 25.22 -5.38
N LEU A 219 18.97 24.78 -6.62
CA LEU A 219 20.31 24.38 -7.09
C LEU A 219 21.28 25.57 -7.19
N ASP A 220 20.76 26.77 -7.37
CA ASP A 220 21.61 27.99 -7.43
C ASP A 220 22.26 28.32 -6.08
N ASP A 221 21.63 27.90 -4.97
CA ASP A 221 22.18 28.07 -3.62
C ASP A 221 23.35 27.08 -3.32
N ILE A 222 23.54 26.08 -4.16
CA ILE A 222 24.66 25.14 -4.01
C ILE A 222 25.92 25.78 -4.57
N ILE A 223 26.95 25.94 -3.73
CA ILE A 223 28.22 26.54 -4.10
C ILE A 223 29.01 25.61 -5.05
N GLY A 224 29.33 26.11 -6.24
CA GLY A 224 30.06 25.33 -7.25
C GLY A 224 29.22 24.27 -7.96
N MET A 225 29.86 23.26 -8.53
CA MET A 225 29.24 22.14 -9.26
C MET A 225 28.44 22.52 -10.50
N ASP A 226 28.84 23.56 -11.22
CA ASP A 226 28.13 24.08 -12.40
C ASP A 226 27.82 22.99 -13.43
N SER A 227 28.77 22.10 -13.69
CA SER A 227 28.58 20.95 -14.59
C SER A 227 27.48 19.96 -14.10
N VAL A 228 27.32 19.79 -12.78
CA VAL A 228 26.27 18.93 -12.20
C VAL A 228 24.92 19.63 -12.31
N LYS A 229 24.87 20.92 -12.03
CA LYS A 229 23.66 21.77 -12.20
C LYS A 229 23.16 21.71 -13.63
N ASP A 230 24.03 21.90 -14.62
CA ASP A 230 23.68 21.82 -16.04
C ASP A 230 23.13 20.47 -16.45
N GLN A 231 23.72 19.38 -15.96
CA GLN A 231 23.23 18.02 -16.23
C GLN A 231 21.85 17.79 -15.63
N LEU A 232 21.60 18.22 -14.39
CA LEU A 232 20.30 18.08 -13.73
C LEU A 232 19.23 18.94 -14.43
N MET A 233 19.56 20.17 -14.85
CA MET A 233 18.67 21.02 -15.63
C MET A 233 18.32 20.38 -16.99
N ALA A 234 19.30 19.75 -17.65
CA ALA A 234 19.05 19.06 -18.92
C ALA A 234 18.09 17.86 -18.75
N ILE A 235 18.25 17.09 -17.67
CA ILE A 235 17.36 15.97 -17.32
C ILE A 235 15.96 16.50 -17.03
N ALA A 236 15.81 17.53 -16.20
CA ALA A 236 14.52 18.12 -15.87
C ALA A 236 13.78 18.68 -17.11
N LYS A 237 14.50 19.38 -18.00
CA LYS A 237 13.95 19.85 -19.29
C LYS A 237 13.48 18.71 -20.18
N LYS A 238 14.23 17.61 -20.24
CA LYS A 238 13.86 16.43 -21.02
C LYS A 238 12.57 15.80 -20.47
N VAL A 239 12.50 15.56 -19.17
CA VAL A 239 11.31 14.99 -18.51
C VAL A 239 10.08 15.87 -18.75
N ARG A 240 10.21 17.20 -18.61
CA ARG A 240 9.13 18.16 -18.87
C ARG A 240 8.65 18.12 -20.33
N ASN A 241 9.56 18.03 -21.27
CA ASN A 241 9.22 17.93 -22.68
C ASN A 241 8.54 16.60 -23.02
N ASP A 242 9.01 15.48 -22.46
CA ASP A 242 8.43 14.17 -22.69
C ASP A 242 7.01 14.10 -22.12
N ARG A 243 6.78 14.68 -20.94
CA ARG A 243 5.46 14.79 -20.31
C ARG A 243 4.50 15.63 -21.17
N ARG A 244 4.94 16.79 -21.64
CA ARG A 244 4.15 17.70 -22.49
C ARG A 244 3.82 17.03 -23.84
N ARG A 245 4.72 16.24 -24.41
CA ARG A 245 4.47 15.48 -25.65
C ARG A 245 3.45 14.36 -25.42
N ALA A 246 3.48 13.70 -24.25
CA ALA A 246 2.50 12.69 -23.88
C ALA A 246 1.10 13.32 -23.68
N GLU A 247 1.01 14.48 -23.02
CA GLU A 247 -0.23 15.25 -22.83
C GLU A 247 -0.84 15.70 -24.17
N LEU A 248 -0.01 15.97 -25.17
CA LEU A 248 -0.45 16.34 -26.52
C LEU A 248 -0.71 15.13 -27.43
N GLY A 249 -0.62 13.89 -26.91
CA GLY A 249 -0.83 12.68 -27.67
C GLY A 249 0.23 12.39 -28.74
N LEU A 250 1.35 13.11 -28.74
CA LEU A 250 2.41 13.03 -29.76
C LEU A 250 3.43 11.92 -29.50
N SER A 251 3.42 11.29 -28.34
CA SER A 251 4.19 10.07 -28.02
C SER A 251 3.45 9.26 -26.96
N LYS A 252 3.53 7.92 -27.02
CA LYS A 252 3.22 7.10 -25.84
C LYS A 252 4.19 7.51 -24.75
N ALA A 253 3.69 7.73 -23.53
CA ALA A 253 4.53 8.04 -22.36
C ALA A 253 5.54 6.89 -22.15
N SER A 254 6.66 6.95 -22.85
CA SER A 254 7.83 6.15 -22.56
C SER A 254 8.45 6.78 -21.33
N LEU A 255 8.25 6.17 -20.18
CA LEU A 255 9.02 6.52 -18.99
C LEU A 255 10.49 6.33 -19.35
N THR A 256 11.15 7.42 -19.70
CA THR A 256 12.59 7.44 -19.92
C THR A 256 13.22 6.88 -18.64
N ASN A 257 14.07 5.88 -18.76
CA ASN A 257 14.80 5.32 -17.63
C ASN A 257 15.58 6.45 -16.94
N LEU A 258 15.14 6.84 -15.75
CA LEU A 258 15.71 7.93 -14.95
C LEU A 258 16.69 7.43 -13.88
N HIS A 259 17.19 6.20 -14.01
CA HIS A 259 18.23 5.72 -13.11
C HIS A 259 19.51 6.52 -13.32
N ILE A 260 19.95 7.20 -12.28
CA ILE A 260 21.14 8.08 -12.29
C ILE A 260 22.19 7.48 -11.35
N ALA A 261 23.40 7.30 -11.83
CA ALA A 261 24.55 6.96 -10.99
C ALA A 261 25.30 8.25 -10.64
N ILE A 262 25.38 8.59 -9.36
CA ILE A 262 26.14 9.75 -8.86
C ILE A 262 27.46 9.24 -8.30
N THR A 263 28.58 9.68 -8.88
CA THR A 263 29.93 9.29 -8.48
C THR A 263 30.72 10.51 -7.98
N GLY A 264 31.67 10.29 -7.08
CA GLY A 264 32.54 11.35 -6.54
C GLY A 264 33.13 10.99 -5.18
N ASN A 265 34.12 11.74 -4.73
CA ASN A 265 34.80 11.52 -3.47
C ASN A 265 33.88 11.73 -2.24
N PRO A 266 34.21 11.19 -1.05
CA PRO A 266 33.49 11.52 0.19
C PRO A 266 33.44 13.04 0.44
N GLY A 267 32.31 13.55 0.95
CA GLY A 267 32.15 14.96 1.27
C GLY A 267 31.82 15.91 0.11
N THR A 268 31.66 15.41 -1.11
CA THR A 268 31.37 16.25 -2.31
C THR A 268 29.88 16.56 -2.51
N GLY A 269 29.02 16.45 -1.51
CA GLY A 269 27.61 16.86 -1.60
C GLY A 269 26.67 15.91 -2.36
N LYS A 270 27.11 14.66 -2.73
CA LYS A 270 26.29 13.71 -3.50
C LYS A 270 24.90 13.48 -2.89
N THR A 271 24.83 13.26 -1.58
CA THR A 271 23.58 13.03 -0.85
C THR A 271 22.73 14.29 -0.75
N MET A 272 23.35 15.48 -0.73
CA MET A 272 22.64 16.76 -0.70
C MET A 272 21.95 17.02 -2.03
N VAL A 273 22.60 16.72 -3.13
CA VAL A 273 22.03 16.87 -4.50
C VAL A 273 20.95 15.82 -4.78
N ALA A 274 21.00 14.65 -4.12
CA ALA A 274 20.03 13.57 -4.31
C ALA A 274 18.75 13.70 -3.45
N LYS A 275 18.75 14.60 -2.47
CA LYS A 275 17.59 14.95 -1.62
C LYS A 275 16.78 16.08 -2.21
#